data_342567cbce1857d24a133229c525cb5d
#
_entry.id   342567cbce1857d24a133229c525cb5d
#
_cell.length_a   1.000
_cell.length_b   1.000
_cell.length_c   1.000
_cell.angle_alpha   90.00
_cell.angle_beta   90.00
_cell.angle_gamma   90.00
#
_symmetry.space_group_name_H-M   'P 1'
#
loop_
_entity.id
_entity.type
_entity.pdbx_description
1 polymer ?
#
loop_
_entity_poly.entity_id
_entity_poly.type
_entity_poly.pdbx_seq_one_letter_code
_entity_poly.pdbx_strand_id
1 'polypeptide(L)'
;MRKNKKLLSRFIKVAFCIFSFFFLSLHPYHIFAEENAGSHRTQTRPREGMSVDEFMKVYYHIKYVKDCKDYYCFGGLYLVNKKGFQRERRWDRYRIILDRIEDGLEYKDLIVFTKPQHVKGLAVLTWIYLDPKRDQEVWLWLPSLRKIRRVSQPENDDSFLGTDWTYEEVATRRWEDETYRLLGEEVFTGYNSRYNHEEYNKGINCFVVEAKPKKKDWYYMKRNIYLEKETARNIFEELYDSRGVKFKTLSRLWDTFGGPYATEDYIEVIDRRIDHMSIIDIEDVQYDQGLNENFFSERTLMRSKW
;
A
#
# COMPACT_ATOMS: atom_id res chain seq x y z
N MET A 1 5.19 14.13 20.03
CA MET A 1 5.68 12.98 20.80
C MET A 1 6.24 11.83 19.92
N ARG A 2 5.77 11.60 18.69
CA ARG A 2 6.27 10.54 17.77
C ARG A 2 7.72 10.75 17.29
N LYS A 3 8.14 11.98 16.98
CA LYS A 3 9.54 12.26 16.55
C LYS A 3 10.57 11.76 17.56
N ASN A 4 10.31 11.90 18.87
CA ASN A 4 11.26 11.47 19.90
C ASN A 4 11.35 9.94 20.03
N LYS A 5 10.30 9.18 19.74
CA LYS A 5 10.37 7.70 19.76
C LYS A 5 11.14 7.12 18.57
N LYS A 6 10.90 7.68 17.36
CA LYS A 6 11.66 7.25 16.15
C LYS A 6 13.14 7.67 16.23
N LEU A 7 13.46 8.85 16.78
CA LEU A 7 14.85 9.27 17.01
C LEU A 7 15.54 8.37 18.07
N LEU A 8 14.84 8.03 19.15
CA LEU A 8 15.41 7.19 20.20
C LEU A 8 15.72 5.76 19.70
N SER A 9 14.87 5.19 18.84
CA SER A 9 15.15 3.88 18.23
C SER A 9 16.35 3.91 17.26
N ARG A 10 16.59 5.04 16.57
CA ARG A 10 17.78 5.23 15.73
C ARG A 10 19.07 5.35 16.55
N PHE A 11 19.06 6.04 17.69
CA PHE A 11 20.24 6.16 18.56
C PHE A 11 20.57 4.85 19.29
N ILE A 12 19.59 4.03 19.64
CA ILE A 12 19.83 2.72 20.29
C ILE A 12 20.47 1.71 19.33
N LYS A 13 20.13 1.75 18.02
CA LYS A 13 20.77 0.86 17.03
C LYS A 13 22.24 1.19 16.76
N VAL A 14 22.68 2.42 16.95
CA VAL A 14 24.09 2.83 16.76
C VAL A 14 24.96 2.58 18.00
N ALA A 15 24.37 2.53 19.20
CA ALA A 15 25.13 2.31 20.44
C ALA A 15 25.39 0.83 20.78
N PHE A 16 24.75 -0.14 20.07
CA PHE A 16 24.86 -1.57 20.40
C PHE A 16 25.93 -2.32 19.60
N CYS A 17 26.68 -1.65 18.73
CA CYS A 17 27.75 -2.27 17.93
C CYS A 17 29.13 -2.32 18.56
N ILE A 18 29.33 -1.91 19.84
CA ILE A 18 30.69 -1.80 20.41
C ILE A 18 30.95 -2.73 21.61
N PHE A 19 29.98 -3.47 22.13
CA PHE A 19 30.27 -4.38 23.26
C PHE A 19 29.47 -5.68 23.17
N SER A 20 30.06 -6.75 22.64
CA SER A 20 29.85 -8.13 23.07
C SER A 20 30.76 -9.09 22.32
N PHE A 21 31.92 -9.29 22.88
CA PHE A 21 32.70 -10.53 22.71
C PHE A 21 32.37 -11.47 23.89
N PHE A 22 32.29 -12.77 23.57
CA PHE A 22 32.13 -13.93 24.46
C PHE A 22 30.68 -14.30 24.89
N PHE A 23 30.07 -15.21 24.15
CA PHE A 23 29.77 -16.57 24.69
C PHE A 23 29.37 -17.49 23.52
N LEU A 24 30.21 -18.51 23.28
CA LEU A 24 29.91 -19.63 22.38
C LEU A 24 28.81 -20.51 22.98
N SER A 25 27.77 -20.80 22.23
CA SER A 25 27.05 -22.06 22.32
C SER A 25 26.70 -22.54 20.91
N LEU A 26 27.31 -23.67 20.56
CA LEU A 26 27.14 -24.41 19.32
C LEU A 26 25.70 -24.91 19.15
N HIS A 27 25.05 -24.50 18.05
CA HIS A 27 24.00 -25.31 17.43
C HIS A 27 24.24 -25.33 15.92
N PRO A 28 24.29 -26.50 15.29
CA PRO A 28 24.59 -26.59 13.86
C PRO A 28 23.31 -26.52 13.04
N TYR A 29 23.06 -25.39 12.39
CA TYR A 29 22.24 -25.38 11.21
C TYR A 29 23.06 -24.75 10.09
N HIS A 30 23.77 -25.62 9.36
CA HIS A 30 24.25 -25.28 8.03
C HIS A 30 23.04 -25.15 7.12
N ILE A 31 22.64 -23.94 6.83
CA ILE A 31 21.86 -23.63 5.65
C ILE A 31 22.83 -22.99 4.68
N PHE A 32 23.01 -23.67 3.54
CA PHE A 32 23.80 -23.21 2.42
C PHE A 32 23.34 -21.82 2.01
N ALA A 33 24.17 -20.81 2.26
CA ALA A 33 24.07 -19.53 1.58
C ALA A 33 24.67 -19.75 0.18
N GLU A 34 23.85 -20.02 -0.81
CA GLU A 34 24.23 -19.73 -2.19
C GLU A 34 24.37 -18.21 -2.28
N GLU A 35 25.60 -17.77 -2.54
CA GLU A 35 25.90 -16.43 -3.03
C GLU A 35 25.24 -16.24 -4.40
N ASN A 36 23.96 -15.97 -4.41
CA ASN A 36 23.34 -15.32 -5.55
C ASN A 36 23.67 -13.84 -5.42
N ALA A 37 24.67 -13.40 -6.19
CA ALA A 37 24.87 -12.02 -6.55
C ALA A 37 23.59 -11.55 -7.29
N GLY A 38 22.54 -11.25 -6.52
CA GLY A 38 21.28 -10.75 -7.01
C GLY A 38 21.52 -9.39 -7.61
N SER A 39 21.32 -9.25 -8.90
CA SER A 39 21.16 -7.95 -9.53
C SER A 39 20.10 -7.20 -8.73
N HIS A 40 20.50 -6.18 -7.98
CA HIS A 40 19.56 -5.25 -7.37
C HIS A 40 18.72 -4.68 -8.52
N ARG A 41 17.42 -4.99 -8.55
CA ARG A 41 16.53 -4.36 -9.52
C ARG A 41 16.62 -2.86 -9.28
N THR A 42 16.93 -2.11 -10.33
CA THR A 42 17.02 -0.64 -10.23
C THR A 42 15.59 -0.12 -10.03
N GLN A 43 15.42 0.76 -9.04
CA GLN A 43 14.13 1.40 -8.81
C GLN A 43 13.63 2.11 -10.07
N THR A 44 12.41 1.79 -10.50
CA THR A 44 11.76 2.42 -11.64
C THR A 44 11.57 3.93 -11.36
N ARG A 45 11.95 4.77 -12.33
CA ARG A 45 11.86 6.23 -12.25
C ARG A 45 11.33 6.84 -13.55
N PRO A 46 10.68 8.01 -13.48
CA PRO A 46 10.34 8.77 -14.69
C PRO A 46 11.59 9.18 -15.47
N ARG A 47 11.40 9.40 -16.76
CA ARG A 47 12.41 9.95 -17.68
C ARG A 47 11.88 11.23 -18.28
N GLU A 48 12.76 12.16 -18.61
CA GLU A 48 12.41 13.39 -19.29
C GLU A 48 11.70 13.10 -20.63
N GLY A 49 10.69 13.88 -20.97
CA GLY A 49 9.93 13.76 -22.22
C GLY A 49 8.85 12.66 -22.23
N MET A 50 8.58 12.00 -21.12
CA MET A 50 7.47 11.04 -21.03
C MET A 50 6.13 11.73 -21.27
N SER A 51 5.24 11.07 -22.03
CA SER A 51 3.82 11.40 -22.08
C SER A 51 3.16 11.19 -20.70
N VAL A 52 2.01 11.80 -20.50
CA VAL A 52 1.23 11.61 -19.26
C VAL A 52 0.89 10.15 -19.01
N ASP A 53 0.55 9.39 -20.05
CA ASP A 53 0.22 7.97 -19.94
C ASP A 53 1.44 7.13 -19.52
N GLU A 54 2.63 7.41 -20.07
CA GLU A 54 3.88 6.76 -19.66
C GLU A 54 4.23 7.07 -18.22
N PHE A 55 4.05 8.34 -17.81
CA PHE A 55 4.26 8.74 -16.42
C PHE A 55 3.32 8.03 -15.46
N MET A 56 2.05 7.89 -15.83
CA MET A 56 1.07 7.12 -15.05
C MET A 56 1.43 5.63 -14.95
N LYS A 57 2.00 5.01 -16.00
CA LYS A 57 2.51 3.63 -15.91
C LYS A 57 3.63 3.50 -14.89
N VAL A 58 4.57 4.46 -14.85
CA VAL A 58 5.63 4.51 -13.83
C VAL A 58 5.02 4.62 -12.44
N TYR A 59 4.05 5.52 -12.24
CA TYR A 59 3.35 5.66 -10.98
C TYR A 59 2.70 4.35 -10.51
N TYR A 60 1.96 3.67 -11.38
CA TYR A 60 1.30 2.40 -11.02
C TYR A 60 2.30 1.29 -10.70
N HIS A 61 3.41 1.23 -11.43
CA HIS A 61 4.50 0.28 -11.14
C HIS A 61 5.06 0.53 -9.71
N ILE A 62 5.37 1.77 -9.38
CA ILE A 62 5.90 2.17 -8.07
C ILE A 62 4.86 1.91 -6.97
N LYS A 63 3.61 2.31 -7.18
CA LYS A 63 2.52 2.15 -6.20
C LYS A 63 2.36 0.71 -5.73
N TYR A 64 2.51 -0.25 -6.62
CA TYR A 64 2.36 -1.66 -6.29
C TYR A 64 3.68 -2.35 -5.91
N VAL A 65 4.76 -1.58 -5.73
CA VAL A 65 6.09 -2.05 -5.30
C VAL A 65 6.56 -3.23 -6.14
N LYS A 66 6.52 -3.07 -7.48
CA LYS A 66 6.83 -4.16 -8.42
C LYS A 66 8.33 -4.34 -8.68
N ASP A 67 9.20 -3.49 -8.13
CA ASP A 67 10.65 -3.58 -8.31
C ASP A 67 11.30 -4.66 -7.42
N CYS A 68 10.65 -5.08 -6.30
CA CYS A 68 11.14 -6.14 -5.42
C CYS A 68 10.65 -7.53 -5.86
N LYS A 69 11.22 -8.60 -5.28
CA LYS A 69 10.72 -9.98 -5.46
C LYS A 69 9.56 -10.28 -4.53
N ASP A 70 9.65 -9.84 -3.31
CA ASP A 70 8.63 -9.96 -2.28
C ASP A 70 8.81 -8.89 -1.22
N TYR A 71 7.79 -8.66 -0.41
CA TYR A 71 7.93 -7.88 0.82
C TYR A 71 6.98 -8.34 1.91
N TYR A 72 7.38 -8.07 3.12
CA TYR A 72 6.58 -8.12 4.34
C TYR A 72 6.53 -6.75 4.99
N CYS A 73 5.36 -6.33 5.42
CA CYS A 73 5.22 -5.11 6.23
C CYS A 73 4.10 -5.27 7.26
N PHE A 74 4.13 -4.45 8.29
CA PHE A 74 3.09 -4.42 9.32
C PHE A 74 2.83 -3.01 9.80
N GLY A 75 1.66 -2.80 10.40
CA GLY A 75 1.32 -1.45 10.86
C GLY A 75 -0.03 -1.33 11.54
N GLY A 76 -0.44 -0.07 11.73
CA GLY A 76 -1.73 0.33 12.27
C GLY A 76 -2.71 0.78 11.19
N LEU A 77 -3.98 0.48 11.41
CA LEU A 77 -5.10 1.06 10.71
C LEU A 77 -5.99 1.76 11.74
N TYR A 78 -6.15 3.06 11.60
CA TYR A 78 -6.93 3.87 12.51
C TYR A 78 -8.16 4.41 11.79
N LEU A 79 -9.33 4.26 12.42
CA LEU A 79 -10.64 4.71 11.93
C LEU A 79 -11.13 5.79 12.88
N VAL A 80 -11.31 7.01 12.39
CA VAL A 80 -11.66 8.17 13.23
C VAL A 80 -12.95 8.79 12.72
N ASN A 81 -13.98 8.80 13.55
CA ASN A 81 -15.26 9.39 13.19
C ASN A 81 -15.32 10.90 13.47
N LYS A 82 -16.40 11.57 13.04
CA LYS A 82 -16.63 13.01 13.20
C LYS A 82 -16.54 13.54 14.64
N LYS A 83 -16.70 12.65 15.64
CA LYS A 83 -16.59 12.99 17.07
C LYS A 83 -15.18 12.79 17.61
N GLY A 84 -14.22 12.40 16.78
CA GLY A 84 -12.86 12.07 17.18
C GLY A 84 -12.71 10.71 17.85
N PHE A 85 -13.77 9.88 17.91
CA PHE A 85 -13.65 8.53 18.43
C PHE A 85 -12.83 7.67 17.46
N GLN A 86 -11.78 7.05 17.99
CA GLN A 86 -10.82 6.26 17.23
C GLN A 86 -10.98 4.76 17.53
N ARG A 87 -10.93 3.95 16.48
CA ARG A 87 -10.71 2.49 16.54
C ARG A 87 -9.40 2.17 15.89
N GLU A 88 -8.65 1.26 16.49
CA GLU A 88 -7.36 0.77 15.97
C GLU A 88 -7.50 -0.69 15.57
N ARG A 89 -6.86 -1.04 14.45
CA ARG A 89 -6.58 -2.41 14.06
C ARG A 89 -5.09 -2.53 13.78
N ARG A 90 -4.54 -3.71 14.03
CA ARG A 90 -3.16 -4.05 13.62
C ARG A 90 -3.23 -5.09 12.52
N TRP A 91 -2.31 -5.01 11.59
CA TRP A 91 -2.27 -5.90 10.45
C TRP A 91 -0.83 -6.20 10.03
N ASP A 92 -0.66 -7.37 9.41
CA ASP A 92 0.53 -7.82 8.70
C ASP A 92 0.17 -7.99 7.24
N ARG A 93 1.08 -7.66 6.33
CA ARG A 93 0.91 -7.82 4.88
C ARG A 93 2.12 -8.49 4.28
N TYR A 94 1.86 -9.43 3.41
CA TYR A 94 2.83 -10.18 2.64
C TYR A 94 2.49 -10.06 1.17
N ARG A 95 3.50 -9.86 0.31
CA ARG A 95 3.32 -9.87 -1.14
C ARG A 95 4.49 -10.59 -1.80
N ILE A 96 4.20 -11.36 -2.85
CA ILE A 96 5.18 -11.97 -3.74
C ILE A 96 4.91 -11.54 -5.17
N ILE A 97 5.93 -11.01 -5.85
CA ILE A 97 5.86 -10.61 -7.25
C ILE A 97 6.31 -11.78 -8.11
N LEU A 98 5.47 -12.19 -9.03
CA LEU A 98 5.69 -13.37 -9.87
C LEU A 98 6.01 -12.98 -11.30
N ASP A 99 5.27 -12.03 -11.87
CA ASP A 99 5.35 -11.59 -13.28
C ASP A 99 5.47 -12.79 -14.23
N ARG A 100 4.70 -13.84 -13.95
CA ARG A 100 4.82 -15.16 -14.56
C ARG A 100 3.84 -15.31 -15.71
N ILE A 101 4.38 -15.51 -16.92
CA ILE A 101 3.61 -15.59 -18.17
C ILE A 101 2.83 -16.91 -18.26
N GLU A 102 3.36 -18.02 -17.75
CA GLU A 102 2.81 -19.37 -17.93
C GLU A 102 1.39 -19.53 -17.40
N ASP A 103 1.08 -18.93 -16.27
CA ASP A 103 -0.26 -18.94 -15.66
C ASP A 103 -0.89 -17.55 -15.59
N GLY A 104 -0.16 -16.54 -16.07
CA GLY A 104 -0.58 -15.15 -16.12
C GLY A 104 -0.62 -14.45 -14.77
N LEU A 105 0.02 -14.99 -13.73
CA LEU A 105 0.06 -14.37 -12.40
C LEU A 105 1.06 -13.22 -12.35
N GLU A 106 0.60 -12.04 -11.95
CA GLU A 106 1.41 -10.86 -11.74
C GLU A 106 2.00 -10.85 -10.31
N TYR A 107 1.13 -10.94 -9.30
CA TYR A 107 1.54 -11.08 -7.90
C TYR A 107 0.43 -11.66 -7.03
N LYS A 108 0.80 -12.09 -5.83
CA LYS A 108 -0.13 -12.51 -4.77
C LYS A 108 0.06 -11.65 -3.55
N ASP A 109 -1.02 -11.33 -2.87
CA ASP A 109 -1.05 -10.45 -1.69
C ASP A 109 -1.86 -11.10 -0.58
N LEU A 110 -1.37 -11.03 0.65
CA LEU A 110 -2.05 -11.54 1.84
C LEU A 110 -1.98 -10.51 2.96
N ILE A 111 -3.14 -10.05 3.42
CA ILE A 111 -3.27 -9.17 4.58
C ILE A 111 -3.93 -9.95 5.72
N VAL A 112 -3.37 -9.87 6.92
CA VAL A 112 -3.90 -10.52 8.11
C VAL A 112 -4.07 -9.50 9.23
N PHE A 113 -5.26 -9.44 9.83
CA PHE A 113 -5.49 -8.61 11.01
C PHE A 113 -5.05 -9.34 12.28
N THR A 114 -4.22 -8.68 13.08
CA THR A 114 -3.62 -9.26 14.29
C THR A 114 -4.22 -8.72 15.58
N LYS A 115 -4.84 -7.53 15.54
CA LYS A 115 -5.55 -6.88 16.67
C LYS A 115 -6.71 -6.03 16.15
N PRO A 116 -7.73 -5.76 16.98
CA PRO A 116 -8.05 -6.37 18.28
C PRO A 116 -8.62 -7.80 18.16
N GLN A 117 -8.92 -8.44 19.29
CA GLN A 117 -9.30 -9.86 19.32
C GLN A 117 -10.49 -10.22 18.41
N HIS A 118 -11.48 -9.33 18.26
CA HIS A 118 -12.68 -9.62 17.44
C HIS A 118 -12.42 -9.63 15.93
N VAL A 119 -11.30 -9.09 15.45
CA VAL A 119 -10.85 -9.17 14.04
C VAL A 119 -9.58 -9.99 13.87
N LYS A 120 -9.00 -10.50 14.98
CA LYS A 120 -7.76 -11.27 14.92
C LYS A 120 -7.93 -12.52 14.06
N GLY A 121 -7.01 -12.67 13.09
CA GLY A 121 -7.01 -13.75 12.13
C GLY A 121 -7.94 -13.55 10.92
N LEU A 122 -8.72 -12.45 10.86
CA LEU A 122 -9.36 -12.03 9.62
C LEU A 122 -8.27 -11.86 8.58
N ALA A 123 -8.41 -12.48 7.41
CA ALA A 123 -7.38 -12.38 6.37
C ALA A 123 -7.99 -12.20 4.99
N VAL A 124 -7.28 -11.45 4.14
CA VAL A 124 -7.63 -11.20 2.74
C VAL A 124 -6.50 -11.70 1.88
N LEU A 125 -6.74 -12.71 1.07
CA LEU A 125 -5.83 -13.21 0.04
C LEU A 125 -6.29 -12.70 -1.31
N THR A 126 -5.36 -12.16 -2.10
CA THR A 126 -5.66 -11.67 -3.45
C THR A 126 -4.63 -12.21 -4.45
N TRP A 127 -5.11 -12.68 -5.60
CA TRP A 127 -4.27 -13.03 -6.74
C TRP A 127 -4.56 -12.08 -7.88
N ILE A 128 -3.51 -11.48 -8.43
CA ILE A 128 -3.59 -10.49 -9.50
C ILE A 128 -2.93 -11.06 -10.74
N TYR A 129 -3.53 -10.77 -11.90
CA TYR A 129 -3.12 -11.33 -13.17
C TYR A 129 -2.53 -10.27 -14.11
N LEU A 130 -1.61 -10.67 -14.98
CA LEU A 130 -0.99 -9.81 -16.00
C LEU A 130 -2.01 -9.28 -17.02
N ASP A 131 -2.98 -10.14 -17.43
CA ASP A 131 -4.05 -9.73 -18.34
C ASP A 131 -5.00 -8.76 -17.63
N PRO A 132 -5.10 -7.48 -18.06
CA PRO A 132 -5.99 -6.51 -17.46
C PRO A 132 -7.49 -6.84 -17.62
N LYS A 133 -7.85 -7.77 -18.52
CA LYS A 133 -9.22 -8.24 -18.71
C LYS A 133 -9.59 -9.36 -17.75
N ARG A 134 -8.62 -9.99 -17.12
CA ARG A 134 -8.85 -11.03 -16.12
C ARG A 134 -9.02 -10.39 -14.75
N ASP A 135 -10.20 -10.62 -14.15
CA ASP A 135 -10.49 -10.15 -12.81
C ASP A 135 -9.52 -10.75 -11.78
N GLN A 136 -9.16 -9.95 -10.80
CA GLN A 136 -8.43 -10.45 -9.63
C GLN A 136 -9.29 -11.42 -8.83
N GLU A 137 -8.66 -12.37 -8.17
CA GLU A 137 -9.33 -13.31 -7.28
C GLU A 137 -9.10 -12.89 -5.84
N VAL A 138 -10.18 -12.77 -5.07
CA VAL A 138 -10.14 -12.32 -3.67
C VAL A 138 -10.85 -13.32 -2.78
N TRP A 139 -10.14 -13.79 -1.73
CA TRP A 139 -10.69 -14.66 -0.70
C TRP A 139 -10.60 -13.97 0.65
N LEU A 140 -11.72 -13.98 1.35
CA LEU A 140 -11.83 -13.46 2.71
C LEU A 140 -11.97 -14.64 3.68
N TRP A 141 -11.01 -14.80 4.57
CA TRP A 141 -11.10 -15.73 5.68
C TRP A 141 -11.78 -15.08 6.88
N LEU A 142 -12.88 -15.69 7.33
CA LEU A 142 -13.69 -15.24 8.46
C LEU A 142 -13.46 -16.20 9.65
N PRO A 143 -12.56 -15.90 10.59
CA PRO A 143 -12.16 -16.82 11.65
C PRO A 143 -13.33 -17.21 12.57
N SER A 144 -14.25 -16.27 12.86
CA SER A 144 -15.45 -16.53 13.67
C SER A 144 -16.40 -17.56 13.06
N LEU A 145 -16.44 -17.64 11.73
CA LEU A 145 -17.27 -18.59 10.97
C LEU A 145 -16.48 -19.81 10.50
N ARG A 146 -15.16 -19.80 10.63
CA ARG A 146 -14.23 -20.78 10.06
C ARG A 146 -14.51 -21.07 8.58
N LYS A 147 -14.77 -20.00 7.82
CA LYS A 147 -15.12 -20.09 6.40
C LYS A 147 -14.30 -19.14 5.55
N ILE A 148 -13.94 -19.62 4.36
CA ILE A 148 -13.48 -18.77 3.28
C ILE A 148 -14.70 -18.31 2.48
N ARG A 149 -14.77 -17.01 2.22
CA ARG A 149 -15.70 -16.41 1.29
C ARG A 149 -14.92 -15.87 0.10
N ARG A 150 -15.19 -16.38 -1.09
CA ARG A 150 -14.72 -15.73 -2.31
C ARG A 150 -15.55 -14.46 -2.51
N VAL A 151 -14.86 -13.34 -2.67
CA VAL A 151 -15.50 -12.06 -2.93
C VAL A 151 -15.75 -11.99 -4.43
N SER A 152 -17.01 -12.19 -4.84
CA SER A 152 -17.45 -11.90 -6.21
C SER A 152 -17.66 -10.40 -6.31
N GLN A 153 -16.95 -9.74 -7.21
CA GLN A 153 -16.98 -8.30 -7.49
C GLN A 153 -17.92 -7.50 -6.58
N PRO A 154 -17.43 -6.93 -5.46
CA PRO A 154 -18.24 -6.04 -4.64
C PRO A 154 -18.62 -4.83 -5.47
N GLU A 155 -19.67 -4.11 -5.08
CA GLU A 155 -19.92 -2.79 -5.65
C GLU A 155 -18.70 -1.92 -5.45
N ASN A 156 -18.31 -1.17 -6.48
CA ASN A 156 -17.01 -0.46 -6.49
C ASN A 156 -16.86 0.55 -5.36
N ASP A 157 -17.98 1.09 -4.87
CA ASP A 157 -18.06 2.10 -3.81
C ASP A 157 -18.32 1.55 -2.41
N ASP A 158 -18.49 0.23 -2.28
CA ASP A 158 -18.62 -0.40 -0.97
C ASP A 158 -17.38 -0.15 -0.12
N SER A 159 -17.61 0.17 1.15
CA SER A 159 -16.54 0.39 2.13
C SER A 159 -15.74 -0.88 2.38
N PHE A 160 -14.43 -0.83 2.19
CA PHE A 160 -13.53 -1.93 2.51
C PHE A 160 -13.42 -2.11 4.03
N LEU A 161 -14.08 -3.14 4.56
CA LEU A 161 -14.04 -3.52 5.97
C LEU A 161 -14.35 -2.38 6.94
N GLY A 162 -15.20 -1.42 6.52
CA GLY A 162 -15.60 -0.26 7.32
C GLY A 162 -14.57 0.86 7.39
N THR A 163 -13.64 0.90 6.44
CA THR A 163 -12.70 2.01 6.22
C THR A 163 -13.29 3.04 5.25
N ASP A 164 -12.60 4.17 5.05
CA ASP A 164 -12.93 5.15 4.02
C ASP A 164 -12.38 4.78 2.64
N TRP A 165 -11.60 3.71 2.54
CA TRP A 165 -11.31 3.09 1.25
C TRP A 165 -12.50 2.30 0.74
N THR A 166 -12.70 2.35 -0.57
CA THR A 166 -13.60 1.41 -1.26
C THR A 166 -12.85 0.12 -1.60
N TYR A 167 -13.59 -0.94 -1.92
CA TYR A 167 -12.97 -2.17 -2.43
C TYR A 167 -12.15 -1.91 -3.70
N GLU A 168 -12.60 -1.00 -4.57
CA GLU A 168 -11.87 -0.62 -5.77
C GLU A 168 -10.55 0.11 -5.45
N GLU A 169 -10.52 0.97 -4.44
CA GLU A 169 -9.31 1.69 -4.04
C GLU A 169 -8.25 0.79 -3.39
N VAL A 170 -8.67 -0.30 -2.75
CA VAL A 170 -7.79 -1.32 -2.16
C VAL A 170 -7.36 -2.35 -3.20
N ALA A 171 -8.20 -2.61 -4.20
CA ALA A 171 -7.90 -3.48 -5.32
C ALA A 171 -6.75 -2.92 -6.17
N THR A 172 -6.18 -3.77 -7.02
CA THR A 172 -5.20 -3.31 -8.00
C THR A 172 -5.91 -2.56 -9.10
N ARG A 173 -5.78 -1.24 -9.07
CA ARG A 173 -6.20 -0.39 -10.18
C ARG A 173 -5.17 -0.48 -11.29
N ARG A 174 -5.65 -0.53 -12.53
CA ARG A 174 -4.80 -0.52 -13.70
C ARG A 174 -4.76 0.86 -14.32
N TRP A 175 -3.62 1.21 -14.89
CA TRP A 175 -3.50 2.49 -15.59
C TRP A 175 -4.46 2.57 -16.80
N GLU A 176 -4.82 1.43 -17.39
CA GLU A 176 -5.76 1.34 -18.52
C GLU A 176 -7.21 1.65 -18.15
N ASP A 177 -7.58 1.61 -16.88
CA ASP A 177 -8.95 1.80 -16.41
C ASP A 177 -9.43 3.25 -16.52
N GLU A 178 -8.49 4.18 -16.69
CA GLU A 178 -8.75 5.60 -16.75
C GLU A 178 -8.14 6.24 -18.01
N THR A 179 -8.56 7.45 -18.29
CA THR A 179 -7.92 8.38 -19.23
C THR A 179 -7.26 9.52 -18.45
N TYR A 180 -6.12 9.99 -18.91
CA TYR A 180 -5.31 10.96 -18.20
C TYR A 180 -5.12 12.24 -18.98
N ARG A 181 -5.13 13.37 -18.27
CA ARG A 181 -4.84 14.68 -18.82
C ARG A 181 -3.98 15.48 -17.86
N LEU A 182 -2.81 15.95 -18.30
CA LEU A 182 -2.01 16.88 -17.52
C LEU A 182 -2.76 18.21 -17.39
N LEU A 183 -3.02 18.63 -16.15
CA LEU A 183 -3.63 19.94 -15.85
C LEU A 183 -2.57 21.03 -15.78
N GLY A 184 -1.36 20.71 -15.34
CA GLY A 184 -0.24 21.63 -15.19
C GLY A 184 0.79 21.12 -14.19
N GLU A 185 1.66 22.04 -13.82
CA GLU A 185 2.69 21.84 -12.81
C GLU A 185 2.48 22.82 -11.66
N GLU A 186 2.72 22.38 -10.45
CA GLU A 186 2.69 23.27 -9.29
C GLU A 186 3.65 22.82 -8.18
N VAL A 187 4.02 23.77 -7.34
CA VAL A 187 4.66 23.47 -6.06
C VAL A 187 3.58 23.17 -5.05
N PHE A 188 3.54 21.94 -4.55
CA PHE A 188 2.51 21.53 -3.62
C PHE A 188 2.58 22.34 -2.32
N THR A 189 1.45 22.93 -1.93
CA THR A 189 1.37 23.86 -0.79
C THR A 189 1.46 23.17 0.57
N GLY A 190 1.42 21.84 0.59
CA GLY A 190 1.41 21.02 1.79
C GLY A 190 0.03 20.52 2.17
N TYR A 191 0.01 19.47 2.95
CA TYR A 191 -1.19 18.88 3.54
C TYR A 191 -1.06 18.88 5.06
N ASN A 192 -2.02 19.51 5.76
CA ASN A 192 -2.10 19.46 7.21
C ASN A 192 -2.95 18.26 7.62
N SER A 193 -2.32 17.26 8.22
CA SER A 193 -2.99 16.06 8.70
C SER A 193 -4.03 16.41 9.78
N ARG A 194 -5.23 15.91 9.60
CA ARG A 194 -6.28 16.01 10.64
C ARG A 194 -6.03 15.05 11.82
N TYR A 195 -5.20 14.02 11.60
CA TYR A 195 -4.93 12.98 12.57
C TYR A 195 -3.86 13.38 13.58
N ASN A 196 -2.71 13.87 13.12
CA ASN A 196 -1.56 14.17 13.97
C ASN A 196 -1.12 15.64 13.92
N HIS A 197 -1.82 16.48 13.14
CA HIS A 197 -1.56 17.92 12.99
C HIS A 197 -0.17 18.27 12.42
N GLU A 198 0.45 17.33 11.72
CA GLU A 198 1.71 17.57 11.01
C GLU A 198 1.46 18.05 9.57
N GLU A 199 2.36 18.91 9.06
CA GLU A 199 2.33 19.36 7.66
C GLU A 199 3.19 18.42 6.81
N TYR A 200 2.63 17.91 5.72
CA TYR A 200 3.25 16.94 4.84
C TYR A 200 3.44 17.46 3.42
N ASN A 201 4.50 17.02 2.75
CA ASN A 201 4.77 17.18 1.34
C ASN A 201 4.89 18.63 0.84
N LYS A 202 5.01 19.63 1.71
CA LYS A 202 5.14 21.04 1.33
C LYS A 202 6.39 21.29 0.50
N GLY A 203 6.23 22.03 -0.58
CA GLY A 203 7.34 22.44 -1.44
C GLY A 203 7.74 21.40 -2.48
N ILE A 204 7.02 20.26 -2.60
CA ILE A 204 7.29 19.25 -3.63
C ILE A 204 6.77 19.75 -4.99
N ASN A 205 7.63 19.67 -6.02
CA ASN A 205 7.25 19.98 -7.40
C ASN A 205 6.42 18.83 -7.98
N CYS A 206 5.20 19.12 -8.40
CA CYS A 206 4.25 18.12 -8.87
C CYS A 206 3.77 18.37 -10.30
N PHE A 207 3.51 17.27 -11.01
CA PHE A 207 2.51 17.25 -12.06
C PHE A 207 1.13 17.05 -11.43
N VAL A 208 0.14 17.84 -11.87
CA VAL A 208 -1.26 17.63 -11.51
C VAL A 208 -1.95 16.96 -12.69
N VAL A 209 -2.40 15.73 -12.48
CA VAL A 209 -3.02 14.89 -13.50
C VAL A 209 -4.48 14.66 -13.18
N GLU A 210 -5.38 15.04 -14.11
CA GLU A 210 -6.78 14.65 -14.06
C GLU A 210 -6.91 13.22 -14.61
N ALA A 211 -7.49 12.32 -13.83
CA ALA A 211 -7.84 10.97 -14.24
C ALA A 211 -9.36 10.79 -14.27
N LYS A 212 -9.88 10.24 -15.36
CA LYS A 212 -11.31 9.94 -15.54
C LYS A 212 -11.52 8.46 -15.83
N PRO A 213 -12.43 7.79 -15.10
CA PRO A 213 -12.72 6.38 -15.33
C PRO A 213 -13.31 6.17 -16.72
N LYS A 214 -12.91 5.08 -17.40
CA LYS A 214 -13.50 4.65 -18.67
C LYS A 214 -14.82 3.92 -18.46
N LYS A 215 -15.00 3.30 -17.28
CA LYS A 215 -16.22 2.61 -16.90
C LYS A 215 -17.34 3.63 -16.64
N LYS A 216 -18.51 3.42 -17.24
CA LYS A 216 -19.70 4.21 -16.96
C LYS A 216 -20.19 3.98 -15.54
N ASP A 217 -20.86 4.98 -14.97
CA ASP A 217 -21.47 4.91 -13.64
C ASP A 217 -20.47 4.53 -12.53
N TRP A 218 -19.23 5.06 -12.67
CA TRP A 218 -18.22 4.90 -11.65
C TRP A 218 -18.54 5.78 -10.44
N TYR A 219 -18.08 5.41 -9.23
CA TYR A 219 -18.41 6.12 -7.99
C TYR A 219 -17.77 7.51 -7.86
N TYR A 220 -16.82 7.86 -8.73
CA TYR A 220 -16.33 9.24 -8.91
C TYR A 220 -16.38 9.65 -10.38
N MET A 221 -16.58 10.94 -10.62
CA MET A 221 -16.55 11.50 -11.98
C MET A 221 -15.11 11.67 -12.47
N LYS A 222 -14.22 12.11 -11.59
CA LYS A 222 -12.80 12.33 -11.83
C LYS A 222 -12.03 12.37 -10.53
N ARG A 223 -10.72 12.25 -10.64
CA ARG A 223 -9.78 12.57 -9.57
C ARG A 223 -8.63 13.40 -10.09
N ASN A 224 -8.12 14.31 -9.25
CA ASN A 224 -6.88 15.02 -9.50
C ASN A 224 -5.79 14.36 -8.67
N ILE A 225 -4.68 14.02 -9.31
CA ILE A 225 -3.57 13.29 -8.72
C ILE A 225 -2.36 14.20 -8.76
N TYR A 226 -1.74 14.43 -7.59
CA TYR A 226 -0.53 15.21 -7.43
C TYR A 226 0.66 14.26 -7.39
N LEU A 227 1.43 14.21 -8.47
CA LEU A 227 2.54 13.30 -8.67
C LEU A 227 3.86 14.09 -8.59
N GLU A 228 4.74 13.69 -7.67
CA GLU A 228 6.08 14.24 -7.60
C GLU A 228 6.82 14.04 -8.92
N LYS A 229 7.36 15.11 -9.50
CA LYS A 229 7.94 15.10 -10.86
C LYS A 229 9.14 14.16 -11.01
N GLU A 230 9.98 14.08 -9.99
CA GLU A 230 11.22 13.31 -10.03
C GLU A 230 11.02 11.81 -9.83
N THR A 231 9.97 11.43 -9.12
CA THR A 231 9.77 10.05 -8.67
C THR A 231 8.49 9.40 -9.18
N ALA A 232 7.54 10.17 -9.72
CA ALA A 232 6.15 9.78 -10.02
C ALA A 232 5.36 9.28 -8.79
N ARG A 233 5.78 9.60 -7.58
CA ARG A 233 5.05 9.24 -6.36
C ARG A 233 3.81 10.11 -6.22
N ASN A 234 2.67 9.47 -5.96
CA ASN A 234 1.44 10.17 -5.66
C ASN A 234 1.46 10.65 -4.20
N ILE A 235 1.53 11.95 -4.00
CA ILE A 235 1.57 12.55 -2.67
C ILE A 235 0.20 13.00 -2.16
N PHE A 236 -0.73 13.28 -3.11
CA PHE A 236 -2.08 13.74 -2.77
C PHE A 236 -3.07 13.43 -3.88
N GLU A 237 -4.30 13.11 -3.52
CA GLU A 237 -5.43 12.94 -4.45
C GLU A 237 -6.68 13.63 -3.96
N GLU A 238 -7.48 14.10 -4.90
CA GLU A 238 -8.82 14.65 -4.70
C GLU A 238 -9.81 13.91 -5.61
N LEU A 239 -10.87 13.35 -5.03
CA LEU A 239 -11.93 12.68 -5.78
C LEU A 239 -13.18 13.57 -5.83
N TYR A 240 -13.82 13.61 -7.00
CA TYR A 240 -14.97 14.45 -7.27
C TYR A 240 -16.18 13.61 -7.68
N ASP A 241 -17.35 13.94 -7.12
CA ASP A 241 -18.62 13.30 -7.46
C ASP A 241 -19.16 13.76 -8.83
N SER A 242 -20.29 13.21 -9.27
CA SER A 242 -20.92 13.54 -10.55
C SER A 242 -21.36 15.02 -10.68
N ARG A 243 -21.45 15.74 -9.57
CA ARG A 243 -21.74 17.18 -9.53
C ARG A 243 -20.49 18.04 -9.54
N GLY A 244 -19.30 17.43 -9.57
CA GLY A 244 -18.02 18.14 -9.48
C GLY A 244 -17.66 18.58 -8.06
N VAL A 245 -18.30 18.04 -7.04
CA VAL A 245 -18.00 18.35 -5.64
C VAL A 245 -16.91 17.39 -5.13
N LYS A 246 -15.85 17.96 -4.54
CA LYS A 246 -14.78 17.19 -3.91
C LYS A 246 -15.30 16.52 -2.64
N PHE A 247 -15.39 15.20 -2.67
CA PHE A 247 -15.94 14.43 -1.56
C PHE A 247 -14.92 13.62 -0.77
N LYS A 248 -13.78 13.29 -1.39
CA LYS A 248 -12.73 12.47 -0.75
C LYS A 248 -11.34 13.04 -1.05
N THR A 249 -10.43 12.94 -0.09
CA THR A 249 -9.01 13.26 -0.26
C THR A 249 -8.15 12.14 0.31
N LEU A 250 -7.01 11.88 -0.35
CA LEU A 250 -5.99 10.94 0.12
C LEU A 250 -4.65 11.66 0.15
N SER A 251 -3.99 11.64 1.31
CA SER A 251 -2.62 12.14 1.47
C SER A 251 -1.69 10.96 1.73
N ARG A 252 -0.48 10.99 1.17
CA ARG A 252 0.49 9.91 1.27
C ARG A 252 1.88 10.42 1.63
N LEU A 253 2.59 9.65 2.44
CA LEU A 253 4.03 9.76 2.63
C LEU A 253 4.71 8.52 2.07
N TRP A 254 5.91 8.71 1.58
CA TRP A 254 6.71 7.69 0.96
C TRP A 254 8.07 7.59 1.63
N ASP A 255 8.61 6.37 1.71
CA ASP A 255 9.99 6.07 2.07
C ASP A 255 10.46 6.65 3.40
N THR A 256 9.61 6.73 4.40
CA THR A 256 10.01 7.24 5.72
C THR A 256 11.00 6.29 6.43
N PHE A 257 11.11 5.03 5.98
CA PHE A 257 12.04 4.04 6.52
C PHE A 257 13.39 4.00 5.80
N GLY A 258 13.46 4.56 4.57
CA GLY A 258 14.55 4.33 3.66
C GLY A 258 14.57 2.85 3.20
N GLY A 259 15.08 2.60 2.03
CA GLY A 259 15.15 1.26 1.48
C GLY A 259 15.46 1.30 -0.01
N PRO A 260 15.67 0.13 -0.64
CA PRO A 260 15.99 0.07 -2.05
C PRO A 260 14.77 0.33 -2.95
N TYR A 261 13.55 0.24 -2.41
CA TYR A 261 12.31 0.36 -3.18
C TYR A 261 11.37 1.41 -2.58
N ALA A 262 10.58 2.07 -3.44
CA ALA A 262 9.58 3.04 -3.03
C ALA A 262 8.39 2.34 -2.34
N THR A 263 7.99 2.83 -1.18
CA THR A 263 6.87 2.30 -0.42
C THR A 263 6.01 3.42 0.15
N GLU A 264 4.69 3.32 -0.05
CA GLU A 264 3.73 4.15 0.68
C GLU A 264 3.70 3.67 2.12
N ASP A 265 4.13 4.48 3.07
CA ASP A 265 4.23 4.08 4.49
C ASP A 265 3.27 4.82 5.42
N TYR A 266 2.66 5.90 4.95
CA TYR A 266 1.57 6.58 5.65
C TYR A 266 0.54 7.06 4.64
N ILE A 267 -0.73 6.72 4.88
CA ILE A 267 -1.84 7.16 4.05
C ILE A 267 -2.97 7.64 4.93
N GLU A 268 -3.44 8.87 4.71
CA GLU A 268 -4.63 9.43 5.36
C GLU A 268 -5.72 9.64 4.31
N VAL A 269 -6.88 9.03 4.53
CA VAL A 269 -8.07 9.19 3.69
C VAL A 269 -9.17 9.88 4.49
N ILE A 270 -9.77 10.91 3.90
CA ILE A 270 -10.90 11.63 4.48
C ILE A 270 -12.09 11.54 3.54
N ASP A 271 -13.19 10.94 3.98
CA ASP A 271 -14.49 11.07 3.32
C ASP A 271 -15.28 12.22 3.92
N ARG A 272 -15.42 13.29 3.15
CA ARG A 272 -16.09 14.52 3.58
C ARG A 272 -17.62 14.41 3.66
N ARG A 273 -18.20 13.39 2.99
CA ARG A 273 -19.66 13.15 3.00
C ARG A 273 -20.14 12.72 4.38
N ILE A 274 -19.31 11.99 5.10
CA ILE A 274 -19.63 11.42 6.41
C ILE A 274 -18.71 11.96 7.53
N ASP A 275 -17.75 12.83 7.16
CA ASP A 275 -16.74 13.39 8.07
C ASP A 275 -16.01 12.31 8.87
N HIS A 276 -15.54 11.30 8.16
CA HIS A 276 -14.80 10.18 8.70
C HIS A 276 -13.40 10.12 8.06
N MET A 277 -12.43 9.58 8.76
CA MET A 277 -11.10 9.35 8.20
C MET A 277 -10.54 8.00 8.60
N SER A 278 -9.76 7.44 7.71
CA SER A 278 -8.98 6.22 7.91
C SER A 278 -7.51 6.50 7.66
N ILE A 279 -6.65 5.97 8.52
CA ILE A 279 -5.21 6.15 8.43
C ILE A 279 -4.53 4.77 8.40
N ILE A 280 -3.66 4.55 7.42
CA ILE A 280 -2.67 3.47 7.42
C ILE A 280 -1.34 4.08 7.86
N ASP A 281 -0.70 3.46 8.84
CA ASP A 281 0.62 3.83 9.34
C ASP A 281 1.47 2.56 9.37
N ILE A 282 2.33 2.39 8.37
CA ILE A 282 3.26 1.27 8.28
C ILE A 282 4.41 1.53 9.24
N GLU A 283 4.79 0.53 10.04
CA GLU A 283 5.80 0.65 11.07
C GLU A 283 7.15 0.07 10.66
N ASP A 284 7.15 -0.92 9.78
CA ASP A 284 8.36 -1.51 9.20
C ASP A 284 8.06 -2.21 7.88
N VAL A 285 9.05 -2.27 7.00
CA VAL A 285 8.98 -2.98 5.71
C VAL A 285 10.28 -3.75 5.49
N GLN A 286 10.14 -5.01 5.09
CA GLN A 286 11.24 -5.91 4.77
C GLN A 286 11.05 -6.45 3.36
N TYR A 287 12.06 -6.27 2.50
CA TYR A 287 12.01 -6.66 1.09
C TYR A 287 12.88 -7.87 0.82
N ASP A 288 12.55 -8.60 -0.24
CA ASP A 288 13.34 -9.71 -0.81
C ASP A 288 13.69 -10.78 0.24
N GLN A 289 12.70 -11.14 1.07
CA GLN A 289 12.86 -12.10 2.18
C GLN A 289 12.78 -13.56 1.71
N GLY A 290 12.49 -13.82 0.43
CA GLY A 290 12.33 -15.17 -0.12
C GLY A 290 11.04 -15.83 0.32
N LEU A 291 9.93 -15.09 0.32
CA LEU A 291 8.62 -15.62 0.67
C LEU A 291 8.24 -16.79 -0.23
N ASN A 292 7.74 -17.88 0.37
CA ASN A 292 7.32 -19.05 -0.39
C ASN A 292 5.92 -18.82 -0.99
N GLU A 293 5.78 -19.03 -2.30
CA GLU A 293 4.51 -18.85 -3.02
C GLU A 293 3.37 -19.68 -2.43
N ASN A 294 3.63 -20.88 -1.91
CA ASN A 294 2.63 -21.75 -1.27
C ASN A 294 1.97 -21.10 -0.04
N PHE A 295 2.62 -20.09 0.55
CA PHE A 295 2.05 -19.29 1.65
C PHE A 295 0.80 -18.53 1.19
N PHE A 296 0.72 -18.16 -0.08
CA PHE A 296 -0.38 -17.39 -0.66
C PHE A 296 -1.48 -18.30 -1.23
N SER A 297 -2.08 -19.13 -0.38
CA SER A 297 -3.09 -20.13 -0.80
C SER A 297 -4.28 -20.16 0.17
N GLU A 298 -5.44 -20.65 -0.31
CA GLU A 298 -6.60 -20.90 0.53
C GLU A 298 -6.29 -21.86 1.68
N ARG A 299 -5.39 -22.82 1.45
CA ARG A 299 -4.94 -23.76 2.49
C ARG A 299 -4.27 -23.02 3.65
N THR A 300 -3.49 -21.98 3.37
CA THR A 300 -2.84 -21.14 4.37
C THR A 300 -3.89 -20.37 5.16
N LEU A 301 -4.89 -19.79 4.49
CA LEU A 301 -6.00 -19.12 5.14
C LEU A 301 -6.70 -20.04 6.17
N MET A 302 -7.02 -21.28 5.79
CA MET A 302 -7.69 -22.25 6.68
C MET A 302 -6.85 -22.66 7.88
N ARG A 303 -5.54 -22.69 7.76
CA ARG A 303 -4.64 -23.09 8.86
C ARG A 303 -4.53 -22.03 9.94
N SER A 304 -4.78 -20.76 9.61
CA SER A 304 -4.74 -19.59 10.53
C SER A 304 -3.49 -19.57 11.42
N LYS A 305 -2.38 -20.04 10.92
CA LYS A 305 -1.08 -20.03 11.63
C LYS A 305 -0.23 -18.88 11.08
N TRP A 306 -0.45 -17.72 11.66
CA TRP A 306 0.25 -16.46 11.40
C TRP A 306 1.16 -16.10 12.55
#